data_309eaef392d41301fb684f2bf05a07cc
#
_entry.id   309eaef392d41301fb684f2bf05a07cc
#
_cell.length_a   1.000
_cell.length_b   1.000
_cell.length_c   1.000
_cell.angle_alpha   90.00
_cell.angle_beta   90.00
_cell.angle_gamma   90.00
#
_symmetry.space_group_name_H-M   'P 1'
#
loop_
_entity.id
_entity.type
_entity.pdbx_description
1 polymer ?
#
loop_
_entity_poly.entity_id
_entity_poly.type
_entity_poly.pdbx_seq_one_letter_code
_entity_poly.pdbx_strand_id
1 'polypeptide(L)'
;MHLDVKEIRDFYYRSTLGRAARASINKNLSSIWPDTNGLNVLGFGFSIPFLRKYLDTSRRVVALMPAQMGVLAWPSPEANVSVLVDEKRWPIDTGHVDRLIMSHSLEHASDISALLTEAYRVLGPGGRALFMVPNRAGLWSRSDDTPFGQGKPFSSGQLETQLRLHGFLPEKHFSALYMLPSKKRNLQRFSPFLEKMGQKLPFLVGGLIMLEASKIPDVTKGSPILDSKRSPSSVLKGLAKGKPQPVLNINNKKRSSKRIEI
;
A
#
# COMPACT_ATOMS: atom_id res chain seq x y z
N MET A 1 -4.36 -5.16 24.53
CA MET A 1 -5.84 -5.19 24.51
C MET A 1 -6.23 -5.63 23.11
N HIS A 2 -6.93 -6.71 22.96
CA HIS A 2 -7.33 -7.21 21.64
C HIS A 2 -8.71 -6.66 21.33
N LEU A 3 -8.86 -6.09 20.14
CA LEU A 3 -10.12 -5.57 19.63
C LEU A 3 -11.05 -6.74 19.31
N ASP A 4 -12.17 -6.87 20.02
CA ASP A 4 -13.15 -7.95 19.84
C ASP A 4 -14.04 -7.67 18.63
N VAL A 5 -14.27 -8.69 17.81
CA VAL A 5 -15.11 -8.61 16.60
C VAL A 5 -16.54 -8.13 16.89
N LYS A 6 -17.12 -8.45 18.05
CA LYS A 6 -18.46 -8.02 18.43
C LYS A 6 -18.49 -6.53 18.75
N GLU A 7 -17.46 -6.02 19.43
CA GLU A 7 -17.33 -4.59 19.77
C GLU A 7 -17.23 -3.74 18.52
N ILE A 8 -16.38 -4.14 17.55
CA ILE A 8 -16.26 -3.44 16.27
C ILE A 8 -17.56 -3.49 15.49
N ARG A 9 -18.20 -4.67 15.43
CA ARG A 9 -19.51 -4.80 14.79
C ARG A 9 -20.53 -3.86 15.42
N ASP A 10 -20.64 -3.84 16.73
CA ASP A 10 -21.62 -3.01 17.45
C ASP A 10 -21.30 -1.52 17.25
N PHE A 11 -20.03 -1.15 17.18
CA PHE A 11 -19.66 0.21 16.77
C PHE A 11 -20.22 0.56 15.38
N TYR A 12 -19.93 -0.21 14.33
CA TYR A 12 -20.31 0.14 12.96
C TYR A 12 -21.81 0.02 12.67
N TYR A 13 -22.50 -0.87 13.35
CA TYR A 13 -23.89 -1.18 13.01
C TYR A 13 -24.91 -0.63 14.02
N ARG A 14 -24.54 -0.51 15.29
CA ARG A 14 -25.45 -0.06 16.35
C ARG A 14 -25.23 1.39 16.76
N SER A 15 -24.00 1.91 16.77
CA SER A 15 -23.75 3.29 17.16
C SER A 15 -24.01 4.27 16.03
N THR A 16 -24.49 5.48 16.35
CA THR A 16 -24.71 6.55 15.37
C THR A 16 -23.38 7.03 14.78
N LEU A 17 -22.36 7.16 15.64
CA LEU A 17 -21.01 7.56 15.23
C LEU A 17 -20.39 6.55 14.27
N GLY A 18 -20.49 5.26 14.57
CA GLY A 18 -19.96 4.20 13.71
C GLY A 18 -20.70 4.08 12.38
N ARG A 19 -22.03 4.28 12.35
CA ARG A 19 -22.78 4.36 11.09
C ARG A 19 -22.31 5.53 10.23
N ALA A 20 -22.06 6.69 10.82
CA ALA A 20 -21.53 7.86 10.13
C ALA A 20 -20.10 7.58 9.60
N ALA A 21 -19.25 6.97 10.42
CA ALA A 21 -17.90 6.57 10.01
C ALA A 21 -17.93 5.59 8.83
N ARG A 22 -18.77 4.56 8.90
CA ARG A 22 -18.97 3.60 7.80
C ARG A 22 -19.42 4.28 6.52
N ALA A 23 -20.36 5.21 6.60
CA ALA A 23 -20.87 5.94 5.44
C ALA A 23 -19.77 6.81 4.78
N SER A 24 -18.97 7.51 5.58
CA SER A 24 -17.85 8.31 5.09
C SER A 24 -16.80 7.45 4.37
N ILE A 25 -16.38 6.34 4.99
CA ILE A 25 -15.40 5.42 4.40
C ILE A 25 -15.94 4.79 3.11
N ASN A 26 -17.19 4.32 3.10
CA ASN A 26 -17.80 3.71 1.91
C ASN A 26 -17.95 4.70 0.75
N LYS A 27 -18.21 5.98 1.03
CA LYS A 27 -18.23 7.03 0.00
C LYS A 27 -16.89 7.16 -0.71
N ASN A 28 -15.79 7.22 0.04
CA ASN A 28 -14.45 7.26 -0.53
C ASN A 28 -14.12 5.97 -1.29
N LEU A 29 -14.45 4.81 -0.72
CA LEU A 29 -14.24 3.52 -1.34
C LEU A 29 -14.99 3.37 -2.67
N SER A 30 -16.20 3.93 -2.79
CA SER A 30 -16.95 3.94 -4.05
C SER A 30 -16.30 4.81 -5.13
N SER A 31 -15.58 5.84 -4.72
CA SER A 31 -14.81 6.70 -5.62
C SER A 31 -13.48 6.04 -6.03
N ILE A 32 -12.86 5.25 -5.13
CA ILE A 32 -11.60 4.56 -5.40
C ILE A 32 -11.82 3.37 -6.33
N TRP A 33 -12.81 2.53 -6.01
CA TRP A 33 -13.18 1.35 -6.79
C TRP A 33 -14.67 1.38 -7.13
N PRO A 34 -15.04 2.11 -8.19
CA PRO A 34 -16.44 2.24 -8.62
C PRO A 34 -16.99 0.94 -9.19
N ASP A 35 -16.15 0.14 -9.82
CA ASP A 35 -16.49 -1.14 -10.44
C ASP A 35 -15.51 -2.24 -10.02
N THR A 36 -16.04 -3.41 -9.72
CA THR A 36 -15.28 -4.62 -9.41
C THR A 36 -15.83 -5.85 -10.14
N ASN A 37 -16.54 -5.63 -11.25
CA ASN A 37 -17.10 -6.71 -12.05
C ASN A 37 -16.03 -7.72 -12.47
N GLY A 38 -16.30 -8.99 -12.23
CA GLY A 38 -15.41 -10.08 -12.57
C GLY A 38 -14.13 -10.19 -11.72
N LEU A 39 -13.94 -9.31 -10.72
CA LEU A 39 -12.75 -9.29 -9.85
C LEU A 39 -12.95 -10.15 -8.60
N ASN A 40 -11.85 -10.68 -8.07
CA ASN A 40 -11.79 -11.32 -6.77
C ASN A 40 -11.45 -10.27 -5.72
N VAL A 41 -12.38 -10.02 -4.80
CA VAL A 41 -12.25 -9.03 -3.74
C VAL A 41 -12.02 -9.73 -2.41
N LEU A 42 -10.94 -9.38 -1.74
CA LEU A 42 -10.58 -9.90 -0.43
C LEU A 42 -10.61 -8.77 0.60
N GLY A 43 -11.16 -9.04 1.76
CA GLY A 43 -11.02 -8.19 2.93
C GLY A 43 -10.22 -8.88 4.02
N PHE A 44 -9.32 -8.17 4.68
CA PHE A 44 -8.60 -8.63 5.84
C PHE A 44 -8.81 -7.72 7.05
N GLY A 45 -8.90 -8.31 8.24
CA GLY A 45 -9.26 -7.61 9.47
C GLY A 45 -10.77 -7.42 9.56
N PHE A 46 -11.24 -6.32 10.14
CA PHE A 46 -12.69 -6.04 10.18
C PHE A 46 -13.12 -5.24 8.96
N SER A 47 -13.13 -5.88 7.80
CA SER A 47 -13.45 -5.28 6.50
C SER A 47 -14.90 -5.46 6.06
N ILE A 48 -15.70 -6.29 6.74
CA ILE A 48 -17.08 -6.62 6.34
C ILE A 48 -17.99 -5.40 6.12
N PRO A 49 -17.92 -4.27 6.85
CA PRO A 49 -18.75 -3.10 6.58
C PRO A 49 -18.48 -2.45 5.22
N PHE A 50 -17.34 -2.76 4.61
CA PHE A 50 -16.82 -2.17 3.38
C PHE A 50 -16.92 -3.12 2.19
N LEU A 51 -17.12 -4.42 2.44
CA LEU A 51 -17.21 -5.44 1.41
C LEU A 51 -18.64 -5.62 0.84
N ARG A 52 -19.69 -5.22 1.58
CA ARG A 52 -21.07 -5.55 1.23
C ARG A 52 -21.46 -5.11 -0.18
N LYS A 53 -21.01 -3.95 -0.62
CA LYS A 53 -21.32 -3.42 -1.95
C LYS A 53 -20.72 -4.23 -3.10
N TYR A 54 -19.75 -5.09 -2.83
CA TYR A 54 -19.05 -5.90 -3.83
C TYR A 54 -19.64 -7.31 -3.97
N LEU A 55 -20.54 -7.73 -3.06
CA LEU A 55 -21.11 -9.08 -3.09
C LEU A 55 -21.84 -9.37 -4.39
N ASP A 56 -22.58 -8.38 -4.92
CA ASP A 56 -23.43 -8.56 -6.11
C ASP A 56 -22.67 -8.33 -7.42
N THR A 57 -21.52 -7.69 -7.39
CA THR A 57 -20.80 -7.25 -8.61
C THR A 57 -19.52 -8.03 -8.85
N SER A 58 -18.85 -8.49 -7.81
CA SER A 58 -17.56 -9.15 -7.92
C SER A 58 -17.74 -10.65 -8.22
N ARG A 59 -16.73 -11.25 -8.87
CA ARG A 59 -16.68 -12.69 -9.10
C ARG A 59 -16.69 -13.47 -7.79
N ARG A 60 -15.92 -13.01 -6.81
CA ARG A 60 -15.83 -13.61 -5.48
C ARG A 60 -15.50 -12.54 -4.44
N VAL A 61 -16.15 -12.64 -3.30
CA VAL A 61 -15.82 -11.83 -2.12
C VAL A 61 -15.52 -12.77 -0.97
N VAL A 62 -14.41 -12.53 -0.26
CA VAL A 62 -14.01 -13.28 0.94
C VAL A 62 -13.59 -12.29 2.02
N ALA A 63 -13.97 -12.55 3.27
CA ALA A 63 -13.54 -11.78 4.44
C ALA A 63 -12.68 -12.66 5.33
N LEU A 64 -11.39 -12.36 5.44
CA LEU A 64 -10.46 -12.99 6.36
C LEU A 64 -10.40 -12.21 7.67
N MET A 65 -10.70 -12.87 8.77
CA MET A 65 -10.67 -12.28 10.10
C MET A 65 -9.55 -12.91 10.93
N PRO A 66 -8.64 -12.09 11.50
CA PRO A 66 -7.55 -12.60 12.33
C PRO A 66 -8.09 -13.33 13.56
N ALA A 67 -7.48 -14.46 13.91
CA ALA A 67 -7.88 -15.28 15.06
C ALA A 67 -7.93 -14.47 16.36
N GLN A 68 -7.04 -13.51 16.52
CA GLN A 68 -6.97 -12.62 17.69
C GLN A 68 -8.20 -11.72 17.85
N MET A 69 -8.88 -11.39 16.75
CA MET A 69 -10.08 -10.55 16.73
C MET A 69 -11.36 -11.38 16.89
N GLY A 70 -11.32 -12.63 16.44
CA GLY A 70 -12.49 -13.50 16.30
C GLY A 70 -13.18 -13.38 14.94
N VAL A 71 -14.21 -14.19 14.72
CA VAL A 71 -14.94 -14.26 13.44
C VAL A 71 -16.44 -14.12 13.64
N LEU A 72 -17.12 -13.53 12.66
CA LEU A 72 -18.58 -13.48 12.53
C LEU A 72 -18.97 -14.12 11.22
N ALA A 73 -20.04 -14.94 11.21
CA ALA A 73 -20.65 -15.38 9.98
C ALA A 73 -21.22 -14.18 9.22
N TRP A 74 -20.80 -14.01 7.96
CA TRP A 74 -21.18 -12.91 7.13
C TRP A 74 -21.11 -13.29 5.63
N PRO A 75 -21.99 -12.77 4.78
CA PRO A 75 -23.16 -11.92 5.09
C PRO A 75 -24.31 -12.73 5.70
N SER A 76 -25.18 -12.07 6.44
CA SER A 76 -26.39 -12.70 6.96
C SER A 76 -27.60 -12.07 6.26
N PRO A 77 -28.60 -12.87 5.81
CA PRO A 77 -28.82 -14.32 5.99
C PRO A 77 -28.17 -15.21 4.91
N GLU A 78 -27.38 -14.65 3.99
CA GLU A 78 -26.79 -15.33 2.84
C GLU A 78 -25.67 -16.31 3.26
N ALA A 79 -25.12 -17.05 2.29
CA ALA A 79 -24.02 -17.99 2.53
C ALA A 79 -22.78 -17.29 3.12
N ASN A 80 -22.20 -17.89 4.15
CA ASN A 80 -21.04 -17.32 4.82
C ASN A 80 -19.80 -17.27 3.92
N VAL A 81 -19.19 -16.10 3.81
CA VAL A 81 -17.93 -15.87 3.08
C VAL A 81 -16.81 -15.37 4.00
N SER A 82 -17.02 -15.42 5.32
CA SER A 82 -15.99 -15.04 6.30
C SER A 82 -15.25 -16.26 6.83
N VAL A 83 -13.95 -16.11 7.03
CA VAL A 83 -13.04 -17.18 7.47
C VAL A 83 -12.13 -16.66 8.58
N LEU A 84 -12.00 -17.43 9.66
CA LEU A 84 -11.00 -17.17 10.70
C LEU A 84 -9.63 -17.65 10.21
N VAL A 85 -8.61 -16.79 10.30
CA VAL A 85 -7.28 -17.09 9.78
C VAL A 85 -6.18 -16.69 10.74
N ASP A 86 -5.03 -17.31 10.59
CA ASP A 86 -3.78 -16.80 11.16
C ASP A 86 -3.36 -15.53 10.41
N GLU A 87 -2.88 -14.53 11.15
CA GLU A 87 -2.41 -13.26 10.59
C GLU A 87 -1.30 -13.44 9.55
N LYS A 88 -0.46 -14.45 9.73
CA LYS A 88 0.75 -14.72 8.94
C LYS A 88 0.55 -15.72 7.81
N ARG A 89 -0.62 -16.38 7.74
CA ARG A 89 -0.88 -17.42 6.74
C ARG A 89 -2.35 -17.45 6.33
N TRP A 90 -2.60 -17.02 5.10
CA TRP A 90 -3.95 -16.97 4.56
C TRP A 90 -4.24 -18.15 3.64
N PRO A 91 -5.42 -18.78 3.74
CA PRO A 91 -5.83 -19.90 2.90
C PRO A 91 -6.26 -19.43 1.50
N ILE A 92 -5.44 -18.60 0.87
CA ILE A 92 -5.65 -18.04 -0.45
C ILE A 92 -4.39 -18.33 -1.27
N ASP A 93 -4.58 -18.79 -2.50
CA ASP A 93 -3.49 -19.06 -3.41
C ASP A 93 -2.76 -17.76 -3.82
N THR A 94 -1.48 -17.91 -4.15
CA THR A 94 -0.65 -16.80 -4.61
C THR A 94 -1.21 -16.19 -5.89
N GLY A 95 -1.36 -14.87 -5.92
CA GLY A 95 -1.75 -14.15 -7.12
C GLY A 95 -3.23 -14.22 -7.50
N HIS A 96 -4.12 -14.62 -6.58
CA HIS A 96 -5.56 -14.82 -6.87
C HIS A 96 -6.45 -13.63 -6.52
N VAL A 97 -5.93 -12.59 -5.91
CA VAL A 97 -6.71 -11.44 -5.45
C VAL A 97 -6.47 -10.23 -6.35
N ASP A 98 -7.54 -9.63 -6.84
CA ASP A 98 -7.48 -8.42 -7.66
C ASP A 98 -7.61 -7.15 -6.81
N ARG A 99 -8.41 -7.21 -5.73
CA ARG A 99 -8.66 -6.08 -4.81
C ARG A 99 -8.59 -6.57 -3.37
N LEU A 100 -7.73 -5.95 -2.58
CA LEU A 100 -7.56 -6.26 -1.15
C LEU A 100 -7.91 -5.03 -0.31
N ILE A 101 -8.85 -5.18 0.63
CA ILE A 101 -9.17 -4.16 1.64
C ILE A 101 -8.61 -4.60 2.98
N MET A 102 -7.75 -3.80 3.57
CA MET A 102 -7.21 -4.01 4.90
C MET A 102 -7.74 -2.95 5.87
N SER A 103 -8.49 -3.37 6.88
CA SER A 103 -9.12 -2.48 7.86
C SER A 103 -9.07 -3.09 9.25
N HIS A 104 -8.76 -2.30 10.26
CA HIS A 104 -8.50 -2.79 11.62
C HIS A 104 -7.54 -3.98 11.64
N SER A 105 -6.40 -3.78 10.99
CA SER A 105 -5.41 -4.83 10.74
C SER A 105 -3.99 -4.40 11.09
N LEU A 106 -3.39 -3.48 10.35
CA LEU A 106 -1.99 -3.07 10.53
C LEU A 106 -1.72 -2.43 11.89
N GLU A 107 -2.68 -1.66 12.42
CA GLU A 107 -2.60 -1.01 13.73
C GLU A 107 -2.61 -2.00 14.90
N HIS A 108 -3.10 -3.22 14.65
CA HIS A 108 -3.19 -4.32 15.64
C HIS A 108 -2.23 -5.46 15.35
N ALA A 109 -1.52 -5.42 14.23
CA ALA A 109 -0.65 -6.48 13.79
C ALA A 109 0.46 -6.78 14.81
N SER A 110 0.64 -8.06 15.12
CA SER A 110 1.75 -8.54 15.94
C SER A 110 3.07 -8.47 15.16
N ASP A 111 2.99 -8.72 13.84
CA ASP A 111 4.11 -8.72 12.90
C ASP A 111 3.67 -8.11 11.56
N ILE A 112 3.89 -6.81 11.42
CA ILE A 112 3.52 -6.05 10.21
C ILE A 112 4.22 -6.60 8.97
N SER A 113 5.47 -7.08 9.11
CA SER A 113 6.24 -7.59 7.98
C SER A 113 5.64 -8.89 7.45
N ALA A 114 5.31 -9.84 8.31
CA ALA A 114 4.67 -11.08 7.91
C ALA A 114 3.29 -10.82 7.29
N LEU A 115 2.50 -9.92 7.88
CA LEU A 115 1.18 -9.54 7.38
C LEU A 115 1.26 -8.90 5.98
N LEU A 116 2.18 -7.97 5.75
CA LEU A 116 2.35 -7.32 4.44
C LEU A 116 2.92 -8.30 3.40
N THR A 117 3.76 -9.25 3.81
CA THR A 117 4.25 -10.32 2.93
C THR A 117 3.11 -11.22 2.44
N GLU A 118 2.18 -11.62 3.33
CA GLU A 118 0.99 -12.37 2.94
C GLU A 118 0.06 -11.56 2.03
N ALA A 119 -0.17 -10.29 2.37
CA ALA A 119 -0.96 -9.38 1.53
C ALA A 119 -0.38 -9.25 0.12
N TYR A 120 0.95 -9.13 0.02
CA TYR A 120 1.65 -9.08 -1.27
C TYR A 120 1.54 -10.42 -2.02
N ARG A 121 1.72 -11.55 -1.34
CA ARG A 121 1.66 -12.88 -1.94
C ARG A 121 0.32 -13.16 -2.62
N VAL A 122 -0.79 -12.85 -1.96
CA VAL A 122 -2.14 -13.17 -2.47
C VAL A 122 -2.57 -12.25 -3.62
N LEU A 123 -2.02 -11.04 -3.72
CA LEU A 123 -2.33 -10.12 -4.81
C LEU A 123 -1.75 -10.63 -6.14
N GLY A 124 -2.59 -10.62 -7.17
CA GLY A 124 -2.23 -10.94 -8.54
C GLY A 124 -1.47 -9.81 -9.25
N PRO A 125 -0.99 -10.07 -10.46
CA PRO A 125 -0.44 -9.03 -11.32
C PRO A 125 -1.47 -7.93 -11.57
N GLY A 126 -1.11 -6.67 -11.31
CA GLY A 126 -2.04 -5.54 -11.38
C GLY A 126 -3.05 -5.47 -10.24
N GLY A 127 -2.92 -6.34 -9.24
CA GLY A 127 -3.71 -6.31 -8.02
C GLY A 127 -3.46 -5.05 -7.20
N ARG A 128 -4.50 -4.55 -6.54
CA ARG A 128 -4.46 -3.33 -5.73
C ARG A 128 -4.92 -3.60 -4.32
N ALA A 129 -4.23 -3.01 -3.36
CA ALA A 129 -4.61 -3.05 -1.96
C ALA A 129 -4.98 -1.65 -1.47
N LEU A 130 -6.02 -1.56 -0.66
CA LEU A 130 -6.41 -0.36 0.06
C LEU A 130 -6.15 -0.58 1.55
N PHE A 131 -5.20 0.15 2.07
CA PHE A 131 -4.82 0.13 3.49
C PHE A 131 -5.56 1.25 4.22
N MET A 132 -6.32 0.89 5.23
CA MET A 132 -7.09 1.82 6.06
C MET A 132 -6.58 1.75 7.49
N VAL A 133 -5.91 2.82 7.95
CA VAL A 133 -5.29 2.88 9.29
C VAL A 133 -5.63 4.19 10.00
N PRO A 134 -5.75 4.19 11.33
CA PRO A 134 -5.92 5.42 12.10
C PRO A 134 -4.76 6.38 11.87
N ASN A 135 -5.11 7.66 11.63
CA ASN A 135 -4.12 8.71 11.44
C ASN A 135 -3.61 9.21 12.79
N ARG A 136 -2.31 9.11 13.03
CA ARG A 136 -1.66 9.57 14.27
C ARG A 136 -1.92 11.05 14.58
N ALA A 137 -2.01 11.90 13.55
CA ALA A 137 -2.31 13.32 13.72
C ALA A 137 -3.80 13.61 13.91
N GLY A 138 -4.68 12.63 13.62
CA GLY A 138 -6.13 12.79 13.71
C GLY A 138 -6.67 12.62 15.13
N LEU A 139 -7.88 13.12 15.35
CA LEU A 139 -8.55 13.02 16.65
C LEU A 139 -9.07 11.61 16.97
N TRP A 140 -9.35 10.82 15.94
CA TRP A 140 -9.88 9.46 16.09
C TRP A 140 -8.89 8.49 16.73
N SER A 141 -7.60 8.65 16.44
CA SER A 141 -6.55 7.83 17.05
C SER A 141 -6.31 8.11 18.54
N ARG A 142 -6.92 9.16 19.07
CA ARG A 142 -6.82 9.57 20.48
C ARG A 142 -8.11 9.29 21.25
N SER A 143 -9.10 8.68 20.62
CA SER A 143 -10.41 8.42 21.22
C SER A 143 -10.55 6.94 21.55
N ASP A 144 -10.28 6.56 22.79
CA ASP A 144 -10.41 5.17 23.28
C ASP A 144 -11.84 4.63 23.17
N ASP A 145 -12.81 5.51 23.00
CA ASP A 145 -14.23 5.19 22.81
C ASP A 145 -14.55 4.60 21.41
N THR A 146 -13.57 4.56 20.52
CA THR A 146 -13.74 4.08 19.13
C THR A 146 -12.68 3.03 18.79
N PRO A 147 -12.98 2.09 17.88
CA PRO A 147 -11.99 1.12 17.41
C PRO A 147 -10.72 1.74 16.82
N PHE A 148 -10.80 2.98 16.35
CA PHE A 148 -9.67 3.70 15.75
C PHE A 148 -8.68 4.25 16.78
N GLY A 149 -9.08 4.38 18.05
CA GLY A 149 -8.19 4.78 19.14
C GLY A 149 -7.45 3.61 19.78
N GLN A 150 -7.84 2.38 19.43
CA GLN A 150 -7.22 1.17 19.94
C GLN A 150 -6.17 0.67 18.94
N GLY A 151 -4.93 0.53 19.35
CA GLY A 151 -3.86 0.08 18.46
C GLY A 151 -2.80 1.16 18.18
N LYS A 152 -1.91 0.87 17.24
CA LYS A 152 -0.78 1.75 16.89
C LYS A 152 -1.12 2.61 15.66
N PRO A 153 -1.43 3.91 15.82
CA PRO A 153 -1.76 4.75 14.67
C PRO A 153 -0.53 5.02 13.80
N PHE A 154 -0.77 5.25 12.53
CA PHE A 154 0.27 5.55 11.53
C PHE A 154 0.29 7.02 11.15
N SER A 155 1.46 7.53 10.76
CA SER A 155 1.56 8.68 9.86
C SER A 155 1.56 8.20 8.42
N SER A 156 1.19 9.07 7.46
CA SER A 156 1.21 8.71 6.03
C SER A 156 2.59 8.24 5.58
N GLY A 157 3.66 8.95 5.97
CA GLY A 157 5.02 8.57 5.61
C GLY A 157 5.47 7.23 6.20
N GLN A 158 5.04 6.91 7.45
CA GLN A 158 5.33 5.60 8.04
C GLN A 158 4.63 4.47 7.28
N LEU A 159 3.36 4.67 6.92
CA LEU A 159 2.61 3.68 6.15
C LEU A 159 3.27 3.47 4.77
N GLU A 160 3.58 4.55 4.04
CA GLU A 160 4.26 4.45 2.75
C GLU A 160 5.59 3.71 2.82
N THR A 161 6.41 4.04 3.82
CA THR A 161 7.72 3.38 4.01
C THR A 161 7.54 1.88 4.22
N GLN A 162 6.60 1.47 5.08
CA GLN A 162 6.31 0.06 5.31
C GLN A 162 5.83 -0.64 4.02
N LEU A 163 4.94 0.00 3.27
CA LEU A 163 4.41 -0.57 2.02
C LEU A 163 5.50 -0.75 0.97
N ARG A 164 6.36 0.26 0.76
CA ARG A 164 7.49 0.18 -0.19
C ARG A 164 8.49 -0.93 0.17
N LEU A 165 8.80 -1.08 1.46
CA LEU A 165 9.69 -2.15 1.95
C LEU A 165 9.16 -3.57 1.62
N HIS A 166 7.84 -3.71 1.46
CA HIS A 166 7.19 -4.99 1.17
C HIS A 166 6.68 -5.12 -0.27
N GLY A 167 7.25 -4.34 -1.22
CA GLY A 167 6.98 -4.48 -2.64
C GLY A 167 5.69 -3.82 -3.13
N PHE A 168 5.06 -2.98 -2.31
CA PHE A 168 3.92 -2.19 -2.74
C PHE A 168 4.36 -0.83 -3.28
N LEU A 169 3.69 -0.36 -4.32
CA LEU A 169 3.82 1.00 -4.85
C LEU A 169 2.62 1.83 -4.37
N PRO A 170 2.80 2.75 -3.41
CA PRO A 170 1.77 3.71 -3.03
C PRO A 170 1.36 4.57 -4.22
N GLU A 171 0.06 4.65 -4.53
CA GLU A 171 -0.46 5.37 -5.69
C GLU A 171 -1.31 6.56 -5.29
N LYS A 172 -2.34 6.34 -4.48
CA LYS A 172 -3.32 7.37 -4.14
C LYS A 172 -3.57 7.45 -2.65
N HIS A 173 -3.58 8.67 -2.16
CA HIS A 173 -3.87 8.99 -0.78
C HIS A 173 -5.26 9.60 -0.65
N PHE A 174 -6.03 9.05 0.27
CA PHE A 174 -7.33 9.58 0.66
C PHE A 174 -7.36 9.71 2.18
N SER A 175 -8.17 10.62 2.65
CA SER A 175 -8.46 10.76 4.07
C SER A 175 -9.96 10.73 4.31
N ALA A 176 -10.35 10.18 5.45
CA ALA A 176 -11.73 10.12 5.89
C ALA A 176 -11.82 10.49 7.37
N LEU A 177 -13.04 10.57 7.89
CA LEU A 177 -13.31 10.82 9.30
C LEU A 177 -12.81 12.20 9.75
N TYR A 178 -13.20 13.25 9.02
CA TYR A 178 -12.98 14.64 9.43
C TYR A 178 -13.94 15.09 10.54
N MET A 179 -15.03 14.36 10.73
CA MET A 179 -15.94 14.57 11.85
C MET A 179 -15.30 14.23 13.19
N LEU A 180 -15.80 14.85 14.27
CA LEU A 180 -15.31 14.60 15.61
C LEU A 180 -15.73 13.21 16.12
N PRO A 181 -14.85 12.45 16.80
CA PRO A 181 -15.17 11.14 17.40
C PRO A 181 -15.95 11.34 18.71
N SER A 182 -17.15 11.92 18.64
CA SER A 182 -17.96 12.25 19.81
C SER A 182 -19.32 11.54 19.80
N LYS A 183 -19.69 10.96 20.94
CA LYS A 183 -21.02 10.35 21.16
C LYS A 183 -22.13 11.39 21.35
N LYS A 184 -21.79 12.70 21.51
CA LYS A 184 -22.77 13.77 21.73
C LYS A 184 -23.60 14.03 20.46
N ARG A 185 -24.91 13.86 20.58
CA ARG A 185 -25.89 13.97 19.46
C ARG A 185 -25.80 15.31 18.71
N ASN A 186 -25.56 16.40 19.43
CA ASN A 186 -25.44 17.72 18.83
C ASN A 186 -24.23 17.85 17.89
N LEU A 187 -23.08 17.26 18.25
CA LEU A 187 -21.89 17.25 17.43
C LEU A 187 -22.03 16.31 16.21
N GLN A 188 -22.79 15.23 16.36
CA GLN A 188 -23.04 14.30 15.26
C GLN A 188 -23.91 14.90 14.14
N ARG A 189 -24.77 15.86 14.43
CA ARG A 189 -25.57 16.61 13.43
C ARG A 189 -24.68 17.36 12.42
N PHE A 190 -23.52 17.83 12.86
CA PHE A 190 -22.57 18.55 12.03
C PHE A 190 -21.60 17.62 11.26
N SER A 191 -21.63 16.31 11.53
CA SER A 191 -20.74 15.33 10.90
C SER A 191 -20.72 15.39 9.36
N PRO A 192 -21.88 15.47 8.64
CA PRO A 192 -21.86 15.54 7.17
C PRO A 192 -21.23 16.83 6.65
N PHE A 193 -21.41 17.94 7.38
CA PHE A 193 -20.82 19.23 7.01
C PHE A 193 -19.30 19.21 7.22
N LEU A 194 -18.83 18.74 8.36
CA LEU A 194 -17.41 18.62 8.66
C LEU A 194 -16.70 17.68 7.68
N GLU A 195 -17.34 16.58 7.29
CA GLU A 195 -16.81 15.64 6.32
C GLU A 195 -16.67 16.28 4.92
N LYS A 196 -17.67 17.05 4.47
CA LYS A 196 -17.61 17.78 3.21
C LYS A 196 -16.55 18.89 3.22
N MET A 197 -16.44 19.61 4.33
CA MET A 197 -15.42 20.66 4.49
C MET A 197 -14.01 20.05 4.53
N GLY A 198 -13.82 18.98 5.29
CA GLY A 198 -12.53 18.33 5.42
C GLY A 198 -11.96 17.83 4.10
N GLN A 199 -12.83 17.32 3.22
CA GLN A 199 -12.42 16.90 1.88
C GLN A 199 -11.98 18.07 0.97
N LYS A 200 -12.42 19.30 1.25
CA LYS A 200 -12.10 20.49 0.45
C LYS A 200 -10.93 21.30 0.99
N LEU A 201 -10.64 21.17 2.27
CA LEU A 201 -9.64 21.99 2.96
C LEU A 201 -8.38 21.17 3.23
N PRO A 202 -7.27 21.43 2.53
CA PRO A 202 -6.05 20.60 2.58
C PRO A 202 -5.33 20.63 3.94
N PHE A 203 -5.67 21.60 4.80
CA PHE A 203 -5.08 21.70 6.14
C PHE A 203 -5.87 20.92 7.21
N LEU A 204 -7.06 20.40 6.90
CA LEU A 204 -7.79 19.54 7.83
C LEU A 204 -7.27 18.12 7.78
N VAL A 205 -6.96 17.61 8.96
CA VAL A 205 -6.42 16.25 9.13
C VAL A 205 -7.56 15.28 9.36
N GLY A 206 -7.78 14.35 8.44
CA GLY A 206 -8.73 13.25 8.63
C GLY A 206 -8.25 12.25 9.69
N GLY A 207 -9.20 11.65 10.39
CA GLY A 207 -8.91 10.63 11.43
C GLY A 207 -8.45 9.29 10.88
N LEU A 208 -8.67 9.03 9.59
CA LEU A 208 -8.31 7.79 8.91
C LEU A 208 -7.49 8.08 7.66
N ILE A 209 -6.37 7.39 7.52
CA ILE A 209 -5.60 7.31 6.27
C ILE A 209 -6.15 6.15 5.46
N MET A 210 -6.44 6.40 4.18
CA MET A 210 -6.79 5.40 3.19
C MET A 210 -5.78 5.50 2.06
N LEU A 211 -4.92 4.50 1.91
CA LEU A 211 -3.84 4.49 0.93
C LEU A 211 -4.02 3.33 -0.04
N GLU A 212 -4.23 3.66 -1.31
CA GLU A 212 -4.23 2.68 -2.39
C GLU A 212 -2.80 2.42 -2.84
N ALA A 213 -2.42 1.15 -2.92
CA ALA A 213 -1.13 0.72 -3.43
C ALA A 213 -1.30 -0.45 -4.40
N SER A 214 -0.48 -0.49 -5.44
CA SER A 214 -0.38 -1.62 -6.37
C SER A 214 0.77 -2.53 -5.99
N LYS A 215 0.65 -3.80 -6.41
CA LYS A 215 1.74 -4.76 -6.32
C LYS A 215 2.79 -4.41 -7.37
N ILE A 216 4.04 -4.18 -6.94
CA ILE A 216 5.18 -4.11 -7.88
C ILE A 216 5.38 -5.51 -8.42
N PRO A 217 5.34 -5.75 -9.75
CA PRO A 217 5.61 -7.06 -10.29
C PRO A 217 7.00 -7.54 -9.83
N ASP A 218 7.08 -8.78 -9.37
CA ASP A 218 8.38 -9.43 -9.20
C ASP A 218 9.01 -9.48 -10.59
N VAL A 219 10.01 -8.64 -10.83
CA VAL A 219 10.89 -8.81 -11.97
C VAL A 219 11.58 -10.14 -11.72
N THR A 220 11.05 -11.20 -12.34
CA THR A 220 11.73 -12.48 -12.34
C THR A 220 13.18 -12.17 -12.67
N LYS A 221 14.12 -12.65 -11.85
CA LYS A 221 15.56 -12.63 -12.11
C LYS A 221 15.84 -13.53 -13.32
N GLY A 222 15.20 -13.21 -14.44
CA GLY A 222 15.44 -13.74 -15.75
C GLY A 222 16.43 -12.83 -16.43
N SER A 223 17.68 -13.21 -16.44
CA SER A 223 18.84 -12.63 -17.13
C SER A 223 19.07 -11.14 -16.81
N PRO A 224 20.25 -10.73 -16.37
CA PRO A 224 20.55 -9.32 -16.28
C PRO A 224 20.28 -8.75 -17.67
N ILE A 225 19.21 -7.95 -17.81
CA ILE A 225 19.17 -6.96 -18.87
C ILE A 225 20.45 -6.17 -18.62
N LEU A 226 21.43 -6.41 -19.46
CA LEU A 226 22.63 -5.60 -19.53
C LEU A 226 22.13 -4.17 -19.61
N ASP A 227 22.13 -3.53 -18.44
CA ASP A 227 21.83 -2.12 -18.30
C ASP A 227 22.90 -1.44 -19.16
N SER A 228 22.54 -1.14 -20.41
CA SER A 228 23.38 -0.34 -21.30
C SER A 228 23.33 1.11 -20.78
N LYS A 229 23.70 1.30 -19.54
CA LYS A 229 24.29 2.54 -19.10
C LYS A 229 25.58 2.69 -19.87
N ARG A 230 25.48 3.11 -21.10
CA ARG A 230 26.58 3.79 -21.79
C ARG A 230 26.91 5.00 -20.91
N SER A 231 27.81 4.79 -19.95
CA SER A 231 28.37 5.92 -19.24
C SER A 231 29.00 6.85 -20.29
N PRO A 232 28.90 8.16 -20.18
CA PRO A 232 29.53 9.10 -21.12
C PRO A 232 31.00 8.82 -21.34
N SER A 233 31.70 8.19 -20.40
CA SER A 233 33.10 7.78 -20.50
C SER A 233 33.37 6.66 -21.54
N SER A 234 32.40 5.86 -21.97
CA SER A 234 32.62 4.83 -22.97
C SER A 234 32.64 5.39 -24.41
N VAL A 235 31.98 6.54 -24.61
CA VAL A 235 32.01 7.24 -25.91
C VAL A 235 33.34 7.94 -26.12
N LEU A 236 33.97 8.45 -25.05
CA LEU A 236 35.28 9.10 -25.12
C LEU A 236 36.43 8.10 -25.31
N LYS A 237 36.31 6.85 -24.89
CA LYS A 237 37.35 5.83 -25.14
C LYS A 237 37.46 5.41 -26.60
N GLY A 238 36.44 5.64 -27.40
CA GLY A 238 36.48 5.38 -28.89
C GLY A 238 37.20 6.45 -29.67
N LEU A 239 37.32 7.67 -29.11
CA LEU A 239 37.98 8.81 -29.77
C LEU A 239 39.45 8.98 -29.39
N ALA A 240 39.98 8.23 -28.43
CA ALA A 240 41.34 8.36 -27.91
C ALA A 240 42.30 7.26 -28.41
N LYS A 241 42.09 6.70 -29.60
CA LYS A 241 43.02 5.77 -30.24
C LYS A 241 43.69 6.42 -31.44
N GLY A 242 44.49 7.41 -31.20
CA GLY A 242 45.58 7.85 -32.06
C GLY A 242 46.83 7.94 -31.23
N LYS A 243 47.53 6.84 -31.02
CA LYS A 243 48.95 6.94 -30.55
C LYS A 243 49.70 7.57 -31.68
N PRO A 244 50.42 8.70 -31.46
CA PRO A 244 51.38 9.21 -32.47
C PRO A 244 52.45 8.16 -32.68
N GLN A 245 52.61 7.67 -33.91
CA GLN A 245 53.79 6.90 -34.29
C GLN A 245 54.97 7.85 -34.37
N PRO A 246 56.17 7.46 -33.88
CA PRO A 246 57.37 8.28 -34.04
C PRO A 246 57.75 8.31 -35.53
N VAL A 247 57.80 9.50 -36.06
CA VAL A 247 58.32 9.76 -37.41
C VAL A 247 59.79 9.38 -37.40
N LEU A 248 60.16 8.36 -38.19
CA LEU A 248 61.55 8.02 -38.48
C LEU A 248 62.20 9.19 -39.18
N ASN A 249 63.15 9.82 -38.53
CA ASN A 249 63.94 10.92 -39.06
C ASN A 249 64.95 10.33 -40.05
N ILE A 250 64.64 10.39 -41.34
CA ILE A 250 65.54 10.04 -42.45
C ILE A 250 66.38 11.29 -42.75
N ASN A 251 67.40 11.54 -41.97
CA ASN A 251 68.52 12.39 -42.42
C ASN A 251 69.66 12.29 -41.40
N ASN A 252 70.56 11.34 -41.67
CA ASN A 252 71.99 11.55 -41.42
C ASN A 252 72.79 10.50 -42.19
N LYS A 253 72.89 10.77 -43.52
CA LYS A 253 73.95 10.21 -44.33
C LYS A 253 74.84 11.37 -44.69
N LYS A 254 76.07 11.37 -44.20
CA LYS A 254 77.34 11.96 -44.67
C LYS A 254 78.11 12.58 -43.44
N ARG A 255 79.13 11.93 -43.03
CA ARG A 255 80.49 12.21 -43.56
C ARG A 255 81.55 11.30 -42.88
N SER A 256 82.06 10.52 -43.78
CA SER A 256 83.35 9.89 -43.68
C SER A 256 84.46 10.96 -43.50
N SER A 257 85.38 10.74 -42.66
CA SER A 257 86.77 11.13 -42.98
C SER A 257 87.74 10.23 -42.22
N LYS A 258 88.57 9.66 -43.10
CA LYS A 258 89.79 8.96 -42.81
C LYS A 258 90.61 9.66 -41.78
N ARG A 259 91.32 8.95 -40.93
CA ARG A 259 92.73 9.12 -40.68
C ARG A 259 93.39 7.78 -40.47
N ILE A 260 94.38 7.59 -41.23
CA ILE A 260 95.50 6.66 -41.27
C ILE A 260 96.52 7.09 -40.27
N GLU A 261 97.26 6.18 -39.70
CA GLU A 261 98.61 6.16 -39.23
C GLU A 261 98.69 5.48 -37.87
N ILE A 262 99.50 4.62 -37.63
CA ILE A 262 100.73 3.86 -37.86
C ILE A 262 100.65 2.60 -37.06
#